data_680cb24b309fcbc90703861b6d786d18
#
_entry.id   680cb24b309fcbc90703861b6d786d18
#
_cell.length_a   1.000
_cell.length_b   1.000
_cell.length_c   1.000
_cell.angle_alpha   90.00
_cell.angle_beta   90.00
_cell.angle_gamma   90.00
#
_symmetry.space_group_name_H-M   'P 1'
#
loop_
_entity.id
_entity.type
_entity.pdbx_description
1 polymer ?
#
loop_
_entity_poly.entity_id
_entity_poly.type
_entity_poly.pdbx_seq_one_letter_code
_entity_poly.pdbx_strand_id
1 'polypeptide(L)'
;ETIMIDLMDVTKSYGQGLPAVNHANLHVDKGEFVFVVGSSGSGKSTLIKLLLKELDSTSGEIIVSGERLEGMKHRRVAKYRRKLGVVFQDFRLLKDRDVYENVAFAQRVINRPTRVIRKRVPEVLQEVGLAGKYKAFPDELSGGEQQRVALARAIVNRPDILLADEPTGNLDPRTSEEIMKLLEEINERGTTVLVVTHNKEIVNAMKKRVVTMHN
;
A
#
# COMPACT_ATOMS: atom_id res chain seq x y z
N GLU A 1 -10.43 -3.70 20.70
CA GLU A 1 -9.82 -2.88 19.66
C GLU A 1 -8.52 -3.53 19.22
N THR A 2 -8.37 -3.75 17.92
CA THR A 2 -7.18 -4.39 17.37
C THR A 2 -6.25 -3.32 16.79
N ILE A 3 -5.03 -3.25 17.33
CA ILE A 3 -3.98 -2.40 16.76
C ILE A 3 -3.47 -3.08 15.49
N MET A 4 -3.41 -2.33 14.38
CA MET A 4 -2.99 -2.88 13.11
C MET A 4 -1.54 -2.57 12.79
N ILE A 5 -1.08 -1.36 13.11
CA ILE A 5 0.31 -0.95 12.94
C ILE A 5 0.79 -0.29 14.23
N ASP A 6 1.90 -0.73 14.76
CA ASP A 6 2.49 -0.16 15.97
C ASP A 6 4.00 -0.04 15.82
N LEU A 7 4.48 1.20 15.74
CA LEU A 7 5.90 1.54 15.77
C LEU A 7 6.20 2.12 17.12
N MET A 8 7.15 1.51 17.83
CA MET A 8 7.58 1.93 19.16
C MET A 8 9.05 2.29 19.13
N ASP A 9 9.33 3.60 19.18
CA ASP A 9 10.69 4.15 19.23
C ASP A 9 11.60 3.63 18.10
N VAL A 10 11.10 3.65 16.87
CA VAL A 10 11.76 3.07 15.70
C VAL A 10 12.76 4.05 15.11
N THR A 11 14.00 3.56 14.93
CA THR A 11 15.06 4.30 14.25
C THR A 11 15.61 3.46 13.10
N LYS A 12 15.83 4.10 11.94
CA LYS A 12 16.50 3.50 10.79
C LYS A 12 17.60 4.42 10.30
N SER A 13 18.85 3.94 10.40
CA SER A 13 20.04 4.62 9.91
C SER A 13 20.70 3.81 8.81
N TYR A 14 21.20 4.49 7.78
CA TYR A 14 21.90 3.88 6.65
C TYR A 14 23.43 4.06 6.75
N GLY A 15 23.97 4.19 7.95
CA GLY A 15 25.38 4.40 8.21
C GLY A 15 25.62 5.71 8.95
N GLN A 16 26.67 6.46 8.54
CA GLN A 16 26.97 7.74 9.19
C GLN A 16 26.06 8.85 8.66
N GLY A 17 25.54 9.69 9.54
CA GLY A 17 24.67 10.80 9.22
C GLY A 17 23.37 10.76 10.00
N LEU A 18 22.42 11.62 9.61
CA LEU A 18 21.10 11.67 10.23
C LEU A 18 20.29 10.40 9.87
N PRO A 19 19.60 9.80 10.85
CA PRO A 19 18.75 8.65 10.55
C PRO A 19 17.59 9.03 9.60
N ALA A 20 17.24 8.11 8.70
CA ALA A 20 16.11 8.28 7.80
C ALA A 20 14.78 8.29 8.58
N VAL A 21 14.69 7.47 9.61
CA VAL A 21 13.59 7.46 10.60
C VAL A 21 14.23 7.56 11.97
N ASN A 22 13.76 8.48 12.81
CA ASN A 22 14.38 8.79 14.08
C ASN A 22 13.38 8.75 15.22
N HIS A 23 13.49 7.72 16.06
CA HIS A 23 12.64 7.52 17.25
C HIS A 23 11.15 7.69 16.94
N ALA A 24 10.70 7.11 15.83
CA ALA A 24 9.31 7.24 15.38
C ALA A 24 8.36 6.38 16.21
N ASN A 25 7.25 6.99 16.57
CA ASN A 25 6.13 6.30 17.20
C ASN A 25 4.90 6.50 16.34
N LEU A 26 4.24 5.41 15.98
CA LEU A 26 3.03 5.44 15.17
C LEU A 26 2.12 4.31 15.60
N HIS A 27 0.87 4.64 15.82
CA HIS A 27 -0.14 3.69 16.24
C HIS A 27 -1.36 3.82 15.34
N VAL A 28 -1.69 2.76 14.62
CA VAL A 28 -2.84 2.73 13.71
C VAL A 28 -3.77 1.58 14.10
N ASP A 29 -5.02 1.90 14.38
CA ASP A 29 -6.04 0.92 14.70
C ASP A 29 -6.64 0.30 13.43
N LYS A 30 -7.17 -0.90 13.59
CA LYS A 30 -7.90 -1.59 12.52
C LYS A 30 -9.01 -0.71 11.98
N GLY A 31 -9.05 -0.57 10.65
CA GLY A 31 -10.09 0.19 9.97
C GLY A 31 -9.82 1.68 9.84
N GLU A 32 -8.71 2.18 10.38
CA GLU A 32 -8.35 3.59 10.20
C GLU A 32 -7.88 3.90 8.79
N PHE A 33 -8.03 5.15 8.40
CA PHE A 33 -7.42 5.74 7.21
C PHE A 33 -6.46 6.83 7.68
N VAL A 34 -5.17 6.64 7.46
CA VAL A 34 -4.13 7.54 7.98
C VAL A 34 -3.25 8.06 6.85
N PHE A 35 -3.06 9.37 6.81
CA PHE A 35 -2.05 10.00 5.98
C PHE A 35 -0.75 10.15 6.76
N VAL A 36 0.36 9.77 6.14
CA VAL A 36 1.70 10.13 6.63
C VAL A 36 2.26 11.16 5.65
N VAL A 37 2.49 12.35 6.16
CA VAL A 37 2.96 13.49 5.37
C VAL A 37 4.35 13.90 5.82
N GLY A 38 5.04 14.64 4.97
CA GLY A 38 6.38 15.15 5.25
C GLY A 38 7.04 15.58 3.95
N SER A 39 8.12 16.33 4.07
CA SER A 39 8.90 16.77 2.92
C SER A 39 9.66 15.59 2.29
N SER A 40 10.11 15.76 1.06
CA SER A 40 11.04 14.81 0.42
C SER A 40 12.25 14.60 1.33
N GLY A 41 12.64 13.34 1.54
CA GLY A 41 13.73 12.99 2.44
C GLY A 41 13.35 12.89 3.91
N SER A 42 12.07 13.01 4.27
CA SER A 42 11.59 12.89 5.65
C SER A 42 11.46 11.44 6.17
N GLY A 43 11.81 10.45 5.35
CA GLY A 43 11.75 9.04 5.74
C GLY A 43 10.46 8.32 5.37
N LYS A 44 9.56 8.95 4.61
CA LYS A 44 8.28 8.34 4.23
C LYS A 44 8.45 7.03 3.44
N SER A 45 9.34 7.03 2.44
CA SER A 45 9.62 5.82 1.65
C SER A 45 10.29 4.74 2.49
N THR A 46 11.14 5.13 3.43
CA THR A 46 11.77 4.22 4.38
C THR A 46 10.72 3.57 5.28
N LEU A 47 9.71 4.32 5.72
CA LEU A 47 8.60 3.77 6.50
C LEU A 47 7.90 2.63 5.76
N ILE A 48 7.55 2.85 4.49
CA ILE A 48 6.91 1.81 3.67
C ILE A 48 7.79 0.56 3.57
N LYS A 49 9.09 0.73 3.33
CA LYS A 49 10.04 -0.39 3.25
C LYS A 49 10.18 -1.16 4.57
N LEU A 50 10.15 -0.46 5.70
CA LEU A 50 10.15 -1.09 7.02
C LEU A 50 8.88 -1.92 7.23
N LEU A 51 7.73 -1.38 6.89
CA LEU A 51 6.45 -2.09 7.02
C LEU A 51 6.36 -3.31 6.10
N LEU A 52 6.97 -3.24 4.91
CA LEU A 52 7.04 -4.38 3.97
C LEU A 52 8.14 -5.39 4.33
N LYS A 53 8.90 -5.14 5.37
CA LYS A 53 10.06 -5.98 5.74
C LYS A 53 11.11 -6.07 4.64
N GLU A 54 11.20 -5.05 3.80
CA GLU A 54 12.31 -4.87 2.84
C GLU A 54 13.56 -4.32 3.52
N LEU A 55 13.38 -3.61 4.63
CA LEU A 55 14.44 -3.09 5.48
C LEU A 55 14.15 -3.48 6.92
N ASP A 56 15.20 -3.68 7.70
CA ASP A 56 15.11 -3.87 9.13
C ASP A 56 15.39 -2.56 9.84
N SER A 57 14.68 -2.32 10.96
CA SER A 57 14.96 -1.17 11.82
C SER A 57 16.35 -1.30 12.47
N THR A 58 17.00 -0.17 12.73
CA THR A 58 18.24 -0.14 13.48
C THR A 58 17.96 -0.38 14.97
N SER A 59 16.85 0.19 15.46
CA SER A 59 16.37 0.00 16.83
C SER A 59 14.87 0.22 16.91
N GLY A 60 14.27 -0.13 18.03
CA GLY A 60 12.84 -0.03 18.27
C GLY A 60 12.09 -1.29 17.87
N GLU A 61 10.77 -1.24 18.00
CA GLU A 61 9.90 -2.39 17.73
C GLU A 61 8.82 -2.02 16.72
N ILE A 62 8.55 -2.94 15.77
CA ILE A 62 7.48 -2.81 14.79
C ILE A 62 6.59 -4.05 14.89
N ILE A 63 5.31 -3.83 15.16
CA ILE A 63 4.30 -4.88 15.17
C ILE A 63 3.24 -4.51 14.13
N VAL A 64 2.97 -5.41 13.17
CA VAL A 64 2.01 -5.18 12.11
C VAL A 64 1.08 -6.38 12.00
N SER A 65 -0.23 -6.12 12.06
CA SER A 65 -1.26 -7.17 12.01
C SER A 65 -0.97 -8.31 13.01
N GLY A 66 -0.55 -7.93 14.22
CA GLY A 66 -0.25 -8.87 15.30
C GLY A 66 1.11 -9.55 15.20
N GLU A 67 1.93 -9.23 14.20
CA GLU A 67 3.23 -9.87 14.00
C GLU A 67 4.38 -8.91 14.25
N ARG A 68 5.32 -9.35 15.09
CA ARG A 68 6.55 -8.62 15.37
C ARG A 68 7.53 -8.82 14.22
N LEU A 69 8.03 -7.71 13.64
CA LEU A 69 8.90 -7.78 12.46
C LEU A 69 10.37 -8.08 12.84
N GLU A 70 10.83 -7.66 14.02
CA GLU A 70 12.21 -7.91 14.47
C GLU A 70 12.44 -9.41 14.64
N GLY A 71 13.51 -9.93 14.00
CA GLY A 71 13.86 -11.34 14.10
C GLY A 71 12.93 -12.29 13.34
N MET A 72 12.03 -11.77 12.52
CA MET A 72 11.16 -12.59 11.69
C MET A 72 11.98 -13.45 10.74
N LYS A 73 11.70 -14.76 10.72
CA LYS A 73 12.40 -15.70 9.85
C LYS A 73 12.04 -15.49 8.39
N HIS A 74 13.01 -15.66 7.50
CA HIS A 74 12.85 -15.42 6.05
C HIS A 74 11.59 -16.05 5.46
N ARG A 75 11.32 -17.33 5.75
CA ARG A 75 10.11 -18.00 5.22
C ARG A 75 8.80 -17.46 5.80
N ARG A 76 8.84 -16.81 6.97
CA ARG A 76 7.66 -16.17 7.55
C ARG A 76 7.35 -14.86 6.83
N VAL A 77 8.37 -14.15 6.33
CA VAL A 77 8.22 -12.87 5.63
C VAL A 77 7.23 -12.97 4.47
N ALA A 78 7.31 -14.04 3.66
CA ALA A 78 6.37 -14.24 2.54
C ALA A 78 4.92 -14.33 3.02
N LYS A 79 4.66 -15.05 4.10
CA LYS A 79 3.33 -15.17 4.69
C LYS A 79 2.86 -13.85 5.30
N TYR A 80 3.76 -13.14 5.97
CA TYR A 80 3.48 -11.81 6.51
C TYR A 80 3.04 -10.85 5.41
N ARG A 81 3.77 -10.80 4.29
CA ARG A 81 3.47 -9.89 3.18
C ARG A 81 2.11 -10.14 2.53
N ARG A 82 1.54 -11.33 2.66
CA ARG A 82 0.17 -11.62 2.17
C ARG A 82 -0.91 -10.81 2.89
N LYS A 83 -0.60 -10.29 4.08
CA LYS A 83 -1.50 -9.43 4.85
C LYS A 83 -1.48 -8.00 4.38
N LEU A 84 -0.55 -7.65 3.49
CA LEU A 84 -0.34 -6.30 2.99
C LEU A 84 -0.63 -6.23 1.50
N GLY A 85 -1.32 -5.17 1.09
CA GLY A 85 -1.35 -4.74 -0.30
C GLY A 85 -0.54 -3.46 -0.40
N VAL A 86 0.09 -3.22 -1.54
CA VAL A 86 0.87 -2.01 -1.76
C VAL A 86 0.68 -1.46 -3.16
N VAL A 87 0.54 -0.14 -3.26
CA VAL A 87 0.52 0.57 -4.54
C VAL A 87 1.55 1.69 -4.52
N PHE A 88 2.10 1.98 -5.70
CA PHE A 88 3.19 2.94 -5.89
C PHE A 88 2.82 4.00 -6.91
N GLN A 89 3.56 5.09 -6.90
CA GLN A 89 3.41 6.21 -7.82
C GLN A 89 3.56 5.80 -9.29
N ASP A 90 4.47 4.86 -9.59
CA ASP A 90 4.77 4.38 -10.94
C ASP A 90 4.00 3.12 -11.34
N PHE A 91 2.98 2.76 -10.59
CA PHE A 91 2.05 1.64 -10.77
C PHE A 91 2.70 0.25 -10.71
N ARG A 92 3.89 0.07 -11.23
CA ARG A 92 4.68 -1.20 -11.25
C ARG A 92 3.92 -2.38 -11.85
N LEU A 93 3.23 -2.15 -12.96
CA LEU A 93 2.53 -3.21 -13.69
C LEU A 93 3.48 -4.04 -14.54
N LEU A 94 3.11 -5.30 -14.75
CA LEU A 94 3.79 -6.20 -15.69
C LEU A 94 3.37 -5.80 -17.10
N LYS A 95 4.28 -5.22 -17.88
CA LYS A 95 3.99 -4.61 -19.19
C LYS A 95 3.64 -5.63 -20.28
N ASP A 96 4.09 -6.85 -20.13
CA ASP A 96 3.88 -7.96 -21.06
C ASP A 96 2.63 -8.78 -20.76
N ARG A 97 1.81 -8.33 -19.80
CA ARG A 97 0.59 -9.01 -19.37
C ARG A 97 -0.59 -8.05 -19.40
N ASP A 98 -1.77 -8.58 -19.71
CA ASP A 98 -3.01 -7.79 -19.69
C ASP A 98 -3.46 -7.47 -18.26
N VAL A 99 -4.54 -6.73 -18.15
CA VAL A 99 -5.14 -6.32 -16.87
C VAL A 99 -5.48 -7.55 -16.02
N TYR A 100 -6.16 -8.53 -16.62
CA TYR A 100 -6.55 -9.75 -15.91
C TYR A 100 -5.33 -10.46 -15.31
N GLU A 101 -4.29 -10.68 -16.11
CA GLU A 101 -3.09 -11.40 -15.66
C GLU A 101 -2.25 -10.59 -14.67
N ASN A 102 -2.24 -9.27 -14.75
CA ASN A 102 -1.60 -8.43 -13.74
C ASN A 102 -2.22 -8.66 -12.35
N VAL A 103 -3.53 -8.78 -12.30
CA VAL A 103 -4.25 -8.99 -11.03
C VAL A 103 -4.14 -10.46 -10.60
N ALA A 104 -4.35 -11.40 -11.53
CA ALA A 104 -4.28 -12.84 -11.25
C ALA A 104 -2.90 -13.27 -10.74
N PHE A 105 -1.84 -12.60 -11.18
CA PHE A 105 -0.48 -12.88 -10.74
C PHE A 105 -0.35 -12.89 -9.22
N ALA A 106 -0.98 -11.93 -8.52
CA ALA A 106 -0.94 -11.86 -7.06
C ALA A 106 -1.55 -13.10 -6.39
N GLN A 107 -2.51 -13.73 -7.03
CA GLN A 107 -3.12 -14.97 -6.52
C GLN A 107 -2.34 -16.22 -6.93
N ARG A 108 -1.73 -16.20 -8.12
CA ARG A 108 -0.91 -17.33 -8.59
C ARG A 108 0.34 -17.52 -7.74
N VAL A 109 1.00 -16.43 -7.33
CA VAL A 109 2.23 -16.52 -6.51
C VAL A 109 1.99 -17.11 -5.13
N ILE A 110 0.76 -17.08 -4.63
CA ILE A 110 0.39 -17.71 -3.36
C ILE A 110 -0.38 -19.02 -3.56
N ASN A 111 -0.33 -19.54 -4.79
CA ASN A 111 -0.92 -20.86 -5.15
C ASN A 111 -2.43 -20.94 -4.95
N ARG A 112 -3.18 -19.88 -5.20
CA ARG A 112 -4.64 -19.96 -5.19
C ARG A 112 -5.13 -20.86 -6.33
N PRO A 113 -6.15 -21.69 -6.09
CA PRO A 113 -6.72 -22.55 -7.14
C PRO A 113 -7.28 -21.74 -8.31
N THR A 114 -7.20 -22.26 -9.52
CA THR A 114 -7.69 -21.61 -10.73
C THR A 114 -9.16 -21.17 -10.61
N ARG A 115 -10.01 -21.99 -10.00
CA ARG A 115 -11.43 -21.66 -9.77
C ARG A 115 -11.62 -20.42 -8.90
N VAL A 116 -10.74 -20.21 -7.91
CA VAL A 116 -10.77 -19.04 -7.02
C VAL A 116 -10.37 -17.81 -7.80
N ILE A 117 -9.31 -17.91 -8.60
CA ILE A 117 -8.81 -16.81 -9.45
C ILE A 117 -9.88 -16.37 -10.45
N ARG A 118 -10.51 -17.31 -11.13
CA ARG A 118 -11.55 -17.02 -12.14
C ARG A 118 -12.76 -16.31 -11.57
N LYS A 119 -13.05 -16.51 -10.30
CA LYS A 119 -14.14 -15.83 -9.60
C LYS A 119 -13.70 -14.47 -9.06
N ARG A 120 -12.54 -14.45 -8.40
CA ARG A 120 -12.09 -13.25 -7.65
C ARG A 120 -11.60 -12.12 -8.55
N VAL A 121 -10.86 -12.41 -9.62
CA VAL A 121 -10.30 -11.37 -10.49
C VAL A 121 -11.39 -10.52 -11.14
N PRO A 122 -12.44 -11.08 -11.77
CA PRO A 122 -13.53 -10.27 -12.30
C PRO A 122 -14.22 -9.43 -11.23
N GLU A 123 -14.41 -9.99 -10.04
CA GLU A 123 -15.00 -9.31 -8.88
C GLU A 123 -14.22 -8.05 -8.50
N VAL A 124 -12.90 -8.19 -8.32
CA VAL A 124 -12.07 -7.06 -7.93
C VAL A 124 -11.93 -6.03 -9.03
N LEU A 125 -11.92 -6.45 -10.30
CA LEU A 125 -11.90 -5.52 -11.43
C LEU A 125 -13.17 -4.66 -11.46
N GLN A 126 -14.30 -5.24 -11.13
CA GLN A 126 -15.56 -4.49 -11.00
C GLN A 126 -15.47 -3.49 -9.84
N GLU A 127 -14.91 -3.90 -8.72
CA GLU A 127 -14.73 -3.02 -7.54
C GLU A 127 -13.91 -1.77 -7.87
N VAL A 128 -12.93 -1.87 -8.77
CA VAL A 128 -12.08 -0.73 -9.17
C VAL A 128 -12.52 -0.07 -10.49
N GLY A 129 -13.66 -0.49 -11.05
CA GLY A 129 -14.23 0.14 -12.25
C GLY A 129 -13.56 -0.24 -13.57
N LEU A 130 -12.96 -1.44 -13.66
CA LEU A 130 -12.24 -1.91 -14.85
C LEU A 130 -12.79 -3.20 -15.46
N ALA A 131 -14.05 -3.54 -15.19
CA ALA A 131 -14.65 -4.79 -15.67
C ALA A 131 -14.53 -4.97 -17.18
N GLY A 132 -14.69 -3.89 -17.96
CA GLY A 132 -14.62 -3.91 -19.43
C GLY A 132 -13.19 -3.84 -20.00
N LYS A 133 -12.16 -3.70 -19.17
CA LYS A 133 -10.77 -3.50 -19.59
C LYS A 133 -9.86 -4.69 -19.32
N TYR A 134 -10.42 -5.85 -19.00
CA TYR A 134 -9.65 -7.01 -18.52
C TYR A 134 -8.64 -7.57 -19.53
N LYS A 135 -8.85 -7.33 -20.82
CA LYS A 135 -7.93 -7.77 -21.90
C LYS A 135 -6.92 -6.70 -22.34
N ALA A 136 -7.04 -5.49 -21.84
CA ALA A 136 -6.14 -4.40 -22.21
C ALA A 136 -4.75 -4.61 -21.60
N PHE A 137 -3.74 -4.13 -22.29
CA PHE A 137 -2.35 -4.11 -21.78
C PHE A 137 -2.06 -2.74 -21.15
N PRO A 138 -1.07 -2.66 -20.24
CA PRO A 138 -0.78 -1.40 -19.54
C PRO A 138 -0.56 -0.19 -20.46
N ASP A 139 0.10 -0.37 -21.61
CA ASP A 139 0.36 0.72 -22.56
C ASP A 139 -0.90 1.22 -23.27
N GLU A 140 -1.99 0.48 -23.22
CA GLU A 140 -3.30 0.86 -23.77
C GLU A 140 -4.17 1.60 -22.72
N LEU A 141 -3.67 1.81 -21.51
CA LEU A 141 -4.42 2.37 -20.39
C LEU A 141 -3.93 3.77 -20.01
N SER A 142 -4.86 4.62 -19.56
CA SER A 142 -4.51 5.88 -18.92
C SER A 142 -3.76 5.65 -17.61
N GLY A 143 -3.11 6.69 -17.07
CA GLY A 143 -2.46 6.60 -15.77
C GLY A 143 -3.41 6.19 -14.64
N GLY A 144 -4.61 6.77 -14.63
CA GLY A 144 -5.64 6.42 -13.64
C GLY A 144 -6.10 4.97 -13.77
N GLU A 145 -6.27 4.48 -14.98
CA GLU A 145 -6.61 3.07 -15.23
C GLU A 145 -5.48 2.14 -14.79
N GLN A 146 -4.24 2.49 -15.07
CA GLN A 146 -3.08 1.72 -14.60
C GLN A 146 -3.04 1.67 -13.07
N GLN A 147 -3.30 2.77 -12.38
CA GLN A 147 -3.33 2.77 -10.92
C GLN A 147 -4.50 1.94 -10.39
N ARG A 148 -5.64 1.92 -11.08
CA ARG A 148 -6.77 1.06 -10.72
C ARG A 148 -6.41 -0.43 -10.84
N VAL A 149 -5.63 -0.80 -11.85
CA VAL A 149 -5.10 -2.18 -11.98
C VAL A 149 -4.18 -2.51 -10.80
N ALA A 150 -3.28 -1.59 -10.46
CA ALA A 150 -2.38 -1.76 -9.32
C ALA A 150 -3.16 -1.92 -8.01
N LEU A 151 -4.22 -1.15 -7.82
CA LEU A 151 -5.12 -1.26 -6.67
C LEU A 151 -5.83 -2.62 -6.64
N ALA A 152 -6.37 -3.06 -7.77
CA ALA A 152 -7.02 -4.36 -7.88
C ALA A 152 -6.05 -5.49 -7.48
N ARG A 153 -4.82 -5.44 -8.01
CA ARG A 153 -3.78 -6.41 -7.67
C ARG A 153 -3.44 -6.39 -6.17
N ALA A 154 -3.40 -5.20 -5.58
CA ALA A 154 -3.08 -5.03 -4.17
C ALA A 154 -4.16 -5.60 -3.24
N ILE A 155 -5.44 -5.53 -3.64
CA ILE A 155 -6.56 -5.93 -2.78
C ILE A 155 -7.18 -7.28 -3.15
N VAL A 156 -6.73 -7.92 -4.24
CA VAL A 156 -7.32 -9.18 -4.71
C VAL A 156 -7.28 -10.29 -3.66
N ASN A 157 -6.26 -10.32 -2.83
CA ASN A 157 -6.08 -11.30 -1.75
C ASN A 157 -6.69 -10.84 -0.42
N ARG A 158 -7.50 -9.79 -0.41
CA ARG A 158 -8.15 -9.24 0.78
C ARG A 158 -7.17 -8.98 1.92
N PRO A 159 -6.18 -8.09 1.72
CA PRO A 159 -5.19 -7.79 2.75
C PRO A 159 -5.81 -7.08 3.96
N ASP A 160 -5.17 -7.19 5.10
CA ASP A 160 -5.57 -6.44 6.30
C ASP A 160 -5.25 -4.94 6.15
N ILE A 161 -4.15 -4.64 5.45
CA ILE A 161 -3.62 -3.29 5.31
C ILE A 161 -3.30 -3.01 3.86
N LEU A 162 -3.67 -1.81 3.39
CA LEU A 162 -3.24 -1.27 2.10
C LEU A 162 -2.29 -0.11 2.35
N LEU A 163 -1.07 -0.25 1.84
CA LEU A 163 -0.05 0.80 1.87
C LEU A 163 -0.03 1.48 0.50
N ALA A 164 -0.11 2.80 0.49
CA ALA A 164 -0.08 3.58 -0.75
C ALA A 164 1.04 4.61 -0.67
N ASP A 165 2.04 4.45 -1.53
CA ASP A 165 3.22 5.33 -1.59
C ASP A 165 3.06 6.33 -2.74
N GLU A 166 2.71 7.57 -2.42
CA GLU A 166 2.43 8.63 -3.39
C GLU A 166 1.47 8.16 -4.50
N PRO A 167 0.30 7.63 -4.17
CA PRO A 167 -0.54 6.91 -5.14
C PRO A 167 -1.07 7.77 -6.28
N THR A 168 -1.05 9.09 -6.14
CA THR A 168 -1.55 10.04 -7.13
C THR A 168 -0.45 10.92 -7.73
N GLY A 169 0.83 10.62 -7.44
CA GLY A 169 1.94 11.48 -7.83
C GLY A 169 2.12 11.70 -9.32
N ASN A 170 1.68 10.75 -10.17
CA ASN A 170 1.77 10.84 -11.63
C ASN A 170 0.41 11.10 -12.31
N LEU A 171 -0.58 11.55 -11.54
CA LEU A 171 -1.94 11.73 -12.02
C LEU A 171 -2.36 13.19 -11.98
N ASP A 172 -3.25 13.58 -12.89
CA ASP A 172 -3.87 14.91 -12.88
C ASP A 172 -4.80 15.05 -11.65
N PRO A 173 -5.18 16.29 -11.28
CA PRO A 173 -5.99 16.52 -10.06
C PRO A 173 -7.31 15.76 -10.03
N ARG A 174 -8.03 15.71 -11.17
CA ARG A 174 -9.32 15.03 -11.24
C ARG A 174 -9.18 13.52 -11.06
N THR A 175 -8.21 12.91 -11.75
CA THR A 175 -7.93 11.49 -11.64
C THR A 175 -7.41 11.14 -10.23
N SER A 176 -6.60 12.03 -9.65
CA SER A 176 -6.12 11.88 -8.28
C SER A 176 -7.28 11.80 -7.27
N GLU A 177 -8.27 12.67 -7.43
CA GLU A 177 -9.46 12.67 -6.59
C GLU A 177 -10.24 11.35 -6.71
N GLU A 178 -10.38 10.82 -7.92
CA GLU A 178 -11.04 9.54 -8.17
C GLU A 178 -10.30 8.37 -7.50
N ILE A 179 -8.96 8.36 -7.57
CA ILE A 179 -8.15 7.32 -6.93
C ILE A 179 -8.25 7.41 -5.40
N MET A 180 -8.22 8.62 -4.85
CA MET A 180 -8.37 8.80 -3.39
C MET A 180 -9.74 8.35 -2.92
N LYS A 181 -10.79 8.62 -3.70
CA LYS A 181 -12.14 8.14 -3.39
C LYS A 181 -12.20 6.61 -3.39
N LEU A 182 -11.51 5.98 -4.33
CA LEU A 182 -11.44 4.52 -4.40
C LEU A 182 -10.72 3.94 -3.16
N LEU A 183 -9.64 4.58 -2.71
CA LEU A 183 -8.97 4.21 -1.47
C LEU A 183 -9.90 4.34 -0.26
N GLU A 184 -10.72 5.38 -0.22
CA GLU A 184 -11.70 5.58 0.84
C GLU A 184 -12.76 4.47 0.84
N GLU A 185 -13.24 4.07 -0.34
CA GLU A 185 -14.19 2.97 -0.48
C GLU A 185 -13.59 1.64 0.00
N ILE A 186 -12.32 1.38 -0.31
CA ILE A 186 -11.59 0.20 0.16
C ILE A 186 -11.53 0.21 1.70
N ASN A 187 -11.21 1.36 2.27
CA ASN A 187 -11.19 1.53 3.73
C ASN A 187 -12.56 1.27 4.36
N GLU A 188 -13.62 1.78 3.76
CA GLU A 188 -14.99 1.61 4.26
C GLU A 188 -15.42 0.13 4.29
N ARG A 189 -14.83 -0.69 3.44
CA ARG A 189 -15.07 -2.15 3.42
C ARG A 189 -14.29 -2.90 4.51
N GLY A 190 -13.49 -2.20 5.30
CA GLY A 190 -12.78 -2.77 6.46
C GLY A 190 -11.28 -2.85 6.35
N THR A 191 -10.68 -2.50 5.21
CA THR A 191 -9.22 -2.49 5.06
C THR A 191 -8.63 -1.26 5.74
N THR A 192 -7.60 -1.46 6.55
CA THR A 192 -6.81 -0.36 7.12
C THR A 192 -5.95 0.24 6.01
N VAL A 193 -5.99 1.57 5.85
CA VAL A 193 -5.29 2.25 4.75
C VAL A 193 -4.29 3.26 5.31
N LEU A 194 -3.05 3.16 4.86
CA LEU A 194 -2.00 4.12 5.18
C LEU A 194 -1.46 4.71 3.88
N VAL A 195 -1.61 6.02 3.71
CA VAL A 195 -1.18 6.75 2.52
C VAL A 195 -0.02 7.65 2.87
N VAL A 196 1.09 7.45 2.19
CA VAL A 196 2.27 8.31 2.31
C VAL A 196 2.23 9.29 1.16
N THR A 197 2.20 10.59 1.44
CA THR A 197 2.10 11.62 0.41
C THR A 197 2.68 12.95 0.88
N HIS A 198 3.12 13.76 -0.08
CA HIS A 198 3.47 15.17 0.14
C HIS A 198 2.39 16.14 -0.41
N ASN A 199 1.29 15.61 -0.94
CA ASN A 199 0.22 16.41 -1.53
C ASN A 199 -0.73 16.96 -0.45
N LYS A 200 -0.47 18.18 -0.01
CA LYS A 200 -1.24 18.84 1.05
C LYS A 200 -2.70 19.11 0.69
N GLU A 201 -2.98 19.35 -0.59
CA GLU A 201 -4.35 19.64 -1.04
C GLU A 201 -5.26 18.44 -0.83
N ILE A 202 -4.80 17.26 -1.22
CA ILE A 202 -5.54 16.00 -1.05
C ILE A 202 -5.77 15.73 0.44
N VAL A 203 -4.72 15.84 1.24
CA VAL A 203 -4.77 15.60 2.68
C VAL A 203 -5.80 16.52 3.35
N ASN A 204 -5.75 17.81 3.02
CA ASN A 204 -6.68 18.80 3.59
C ASN A 204 -8.13 18.56 3.15
N ALA A 205 -8.33 18.15 1.90
CA ALA A 205 -9.67 17.89 1.36
C ALA A 205 -10.37 16.69 2.00
N MET A 206 -9.62 15.64 2.32
CA MET A 206 -10.19 14.38 2.81
C MET A 206 -10.49 14.34 4.30
N LYS A 207 -9.85 15.20 5.08
CA LYS A 207 -10.09 15.32 6.54
C LYS A 207 -9.95 13.99 7.30
N LYS A 208 -8.96 13.19 6.94
CA LYS A 208 -8.58 11.97 7.66
C LYS A 208 -7.49 12.29 8.68
N ARG A 209 -7.16 11.30 9.50
CA ARG A 209 -6.05 11.43 10.46
C ARG A 209 -4.73 11.68 9.70
N VAL A 210 -3.95 12.63 10.19
CA VAL A 210 -2.65 13.01 9.58
C VAL A 210 -1.54 12.85 10.60
N VAL A 211 -0.49 12.17 10.20
CA VAL A 211 0.75 12.04 10.97
C VAL A 211 1.86 12.69 10.16
N THR A 212 2.60 13.61 10.77
CA THR A 212 3.69 14.32 10.10
C THR A 212 5.04 13.74 10.48
N MET A 213 5.87 13.44 9.48
CA MET A 213 7.27 13.05 9.69
C MET A 213 8.17 14.28 9.54
N HIS A 214 9.07 14.47 10.51
CA HIS A 214 10.04 15.55 10.54
C HIS A 214 11.46 14.98 10.40
N ASN A 215 12.37 15.78 9.78
CA ASN A 215 13.80 15.44 9.70
C ASN A 215 14.51 15.69 11.03
#